data_4b76d921f5f5b96776fba1239d4d28cd
#
_entry.id   4b76d921f5f5b96776fba1239d4d28cd
#
_cell.length_a   1.000
_cell.length_b   1.000
_cell.length_c   1.000
_cell.angle_alpha   90.00
_cell.angle_beta   90.00
_cell.angle_gamma   90.00
#
_symmetry.space_group_name_H-M   'P 1'
#
loop_
_entity.id
_entity.type
_entity.pdbx_description
1 polymer ?
#
loop_
_entity_poly.entity_id
_entity_poly.type
_entity_poly.pdbx_seq_one_letter_code
_entity_poly.pdbx_strand_id
1 'polypeptide(L)'
;MKTLRSNSYLRNAMNKKCEVLIQISGKNPSSKHAELLADYLIISIEESDEVEIITKINPDYNFNISIDSVEIFSKRNFWNKYPNYKTILNRVNKRLGEKRVYSAMKFAYQLENERF
;
A
#
# COMPACT_ATOMS: atom_id res chain seq x y z
N MET A 1 4.79 -21.78 -21.84
CA MET A 1 3.69 -21.10 -21.17
C MET A 1 3.67 -21.34 -19.67
N LYS A 2 3.78 -22.58 -19.23
CA LYS A 2 3.86 -22.87 -17.78
C LYS A 2 5.07 -22.22 -17.13
N THR A 3 6.20 -22.18 -17.83
CA THR A 3 7.43 -21.54 -17.33
C THR A 3 7.26 -20.05 -17.12
N LEU A 4 6.60 -19.35 -18.06
CA LEU A 4 6.31 -17.93 -17.93
C LEU A 4 5.36 -17.65 -16.79
N ARG A 5 4.36 -18.51 -16.60
CA ARG A 5 3.41 -18.39 -15.50
C ARG A 5 4.10 -18.55 -14.15
N SER A 6 5.00 -19.54 -14.04
CA SER A 6 5.78 -19.76 -12.83
C SER A 6 6.70 -18.59 -12.52
N ASN A 7 7.38 -18.06 -13.53
CA ASN A 7 8.25 -16.90 -13.37
C ASN A 7 7.47 -15.65 -12.95
N SER A 8 6.29 -15.45 -13.52
CA SER A 8 5.41 -14.34 -13.17
C SER A 8 4.94 -14.45 -11.72
N TYR A 9 4.58 -15.66 -11.30
CA TYR A 9 4.17 -15.91 -9.92
C TYR A 9 5.30 -15.64 -8.93
N LEU A 10 6.50 -16.13 -9.21
CA LEU A 10 7.67 -15.92 -8.37
C LEU A 10 8.04 -14.44 -8.29
N ARG A 11 7.97 -13.74 -9.42
CA ARG A 11 8.23 -12.30 -9.46
C ARG A 11 7.24 -11.55 -8.59
N ASN A 12 5.95 -11.87 -8.66
CA ASN A 12 4.94 -11.24 -7.84
C ASN A 12 5.15 -11.52 -6.35
N ALA A 13 5.55 -12.74 -6.00
CA ALA A 13 5.82 -13.09 -4.62
C ALA A 13 7.04 -12.37 -4.06
N MET A 14 8.08 -12.14 -4.89
CA MET A 14 9.33 -11.52 -4.47
C MET A 14 9.28 -9.98 -4.54
N ASN A 15 8.55 -9.44 -5.53
CA ASN A 15 8.49 -8.01 -5.82
C ASN A 15 7.08 -7.46 -5.63
N LYS A 16 6.35 -7.97 -4.65
CA LYS A 16 4.99 -7.51 -4.37
C LYS A 16 5.03 -6.05 -3.96
N LYS A 17 4.21 -5.25 -4.64
CA LYS A 17 4.09 -3.83 -4.35
C LYS A 17 3.45 -3.60 -2.98
N CYS A 18 3.77 -2.47 -2.38
CA CYS A 18 3.09 -1.99 -1.19
C CYS A 18 1.66 -1.61 -1.59
N GLU A 19 0.67 -2.30 -1.05
CA GLU A 19 -0.72 -2.05 -1.40
C GLU A 19 -1.36 -1.07 -0.42
N VAL A 20 -1.82 0.06 -0.94
CA VAL A 20 -2.60 1.04 -0.18
C VAL A 20 -4.05 0.90 -0.62
N LEU A 21 -4.90 0.41 0.26
CA LEU A 21 -6.32 0.21 0.00
C LEU A 21 -7.12 1.30 0.70
N ILE A 22 -7.87 2.08 -0.10
CA ILE A 22 -8.78 3.11 0.41
C ILE A 22 -10.19 2.62 0.18
N GLN A 23 -10.94 2.40 1.26
CA GLN A 23 -12.34 1.98 1.19
C GLN A 23 -13.23 3.15 1.59
N ILE A 24 -14.20 3.47 0.77
CA ILE A 24 -15.08 4.62 0.93
C ILE A 24 -16.53 4.21 0.76
N SER A 25 -17.43 5.06 1.27
CA SER A 25 -18.88 4.83 1.13
C SER A 25 -19.39 5.04 -0.30
N GLY A 26 -18.60 5.71 -1.14
CA GLY A 26 -19.02 6.07 -2.49
C GLY A 26 -19.74 7.40 -2.59
N LYS A 27 -19.91 8.11 -1.48
CA LYS A 27 -20.58 9.41 -1.42
C LYS A 27 -19.57 10.53 -1.18
N ASN A 28 -19.86 11.74 -1.68
CA ASN A 28 -19.10 12.92 -1.31
C ASN A 28 -19.38 13.27 0.17
N PRO A 29 -18.40 13.79 0.92
CA PRO A 29 -17.05 14.18 0.48
C PRO A 29 -16.01 13.04 0.48
N SER A 30 -16.35 11.80 0.89
CA SER A 30 -15.40 10.69 0.99
C SER A 30 -14.73 10.36 -0.34
N SER A 31 -15.50 10.33 -1.42
CA SER A 31 -14.95 10.05 -2.77
C SER A 31 -13.91 11.09 -3.18
N LYS A 32 -14.18 12.36 -2.91
CA LYS A 32 -13.25 13.45 -3.23
C LYS A 32 -11.97 13.36 -2.40
N HIS A 33 -12.09 13.08 -1.11
CA HIS A 33 -10.93 12.91 -0.23
C HIS A 33 -10.07 11.72 -0.64
N ALA A 34 -10.69 10.62 -1.06
CA ALA A 34 -9.96 9.45 -1.55
C ALA A 34 -9.16 9.79 -2.81
N GLU A 35 -9.76 10.52 -3.73
CA GLU A 35 -9.09 10.96 -4.96
C GLU A 35 -7.91 11.89 -4.65
N LEU A 36 -8.13 12.88 -3.79
CA LEU A 36 -7.09 13.82 -3.40
C LEU A 36 -5.93 13.12 -2.68
N LEU A 37 -6.23 12.18 -1.80
CA LEU A 37 -5.22 11.41 -1.09
C LEU A 37 -4.41 10.55 -2.06
N ALA A 38 -5.08 9.85 -2.97
CA ALA A 38 -4.41 9.02 -3.97
C ALA A 38 -3.46 9.86 -4.83
N ASP A 39 -3.92 11.01 -5.30
CA ASP A 39 -3.09 11.92 -6.10
C ASP A 39 -1.89 12.44 -5.31
N TYR A 40 -2.13 12.82 -4.06
CA TYR A 40 -1.06 13.29 -3.17
C TYR A 40 0.01 12.22 -2.96
N LEU A 41 -0.39 10.98 -2.71
CA LEU A 41 0.54 9.87 -2.50
C LEU A 41 1.35 9.58 -3.76
N ILE A 42 0.70 9.56 -4.92
CA ILE A 42 1.38 9.28 -6.20
C ILE A 42 2.44 10.34 -6.48
N ILE A 43 2.12 11.61 -6.25
CA ILE A 43 3.05 12.72 -6.50
C ILE A 43 4.18 12.74 -5.48
N SER A 44 3.90 12.42 -4.22
CA SER A 44 4.84 12.60 -3.10
C SER A 44 5.77 11.41 -2.88
N ILE A 45 5.41 10.22 -3.36
CA ILE A 45 6.24 9.02 -3.19
C ILE A 45 7.24 8.95 -4.33
N GLU A 46 8.54 8.93 -4.01
CA GLU A 46 9.60 8.85 -5.02
C GLU A 46 9.55 7.53 -5.79
N GLU A 47 9.27 6.44 -5.10
CA GLU A 47 9.18 5.11 -5.70
C GLU A 47 7.72 4.73 -5.93
N SER A 48 6.98 5.57 -6.65
CA SER A 48 5.55 5.35 -6.90
C SER A 48 5.26 4.04 -7.65
N ASP A 49 6.23 3.53 -8.39
CA ASP A 49 6.11 2.23 -9.07
C ASP A 49 6.16 1.04 -8.10
N GLU A 50 6.61 1.24 -6.86
CA GLU A 50 6.61 0.21 -5.82
C GLU A 50 5.34 0.22 -4.97
N VAL A 51 4.41 1.14 -5.26
CA VAL A 51 3.16 1.30 -4.52
C VAL A 51 1.98 1.13 -5.46
N GLU A 52 1.01 0.35 -5.01
CA GLU A 52 -0.27 0.21 -5.70
C GLU A 52 -1.35 0.83 -4.84
N ILE A 53 -2.08 1.81 -5.38
CA ILE A 53 -3.15 2.50 -4.67
C ILE A 53 -4.49 2.07 -5.26
N ILE A 54 -5.31 1.44 -4.44
CA ILE A 54 -6.61 0.91 -4.85
C ILE A 54 -7.69 1.62 -4.06
N THR A 55 -8.71 2.13 -4.75
CA THR A 55 -9.89 2.70 -4.12
C THR A 55 -11.08 1.79 -4.38
N LYS A 56 -11.75 1.35 -3.31
CA LYS A 56 -12.93 0.50 -3.39
C LYS A 56 -14.11 1.13 -2.69
N ILE A 57 -15.30 0.90 -3.21
CA ILE A 57 -16.54 1.29 -2.56
C ILE A 57 -16.99 0.17 -1.65
N ASN A 58 -17.16 0.50 -0.37
CA ASN A 58 -17.67 -0.43 0.63
C ASN A 58 -18.62 0.34 1.55
N PRO A 59 -19.93 0.04 1.51
CA PRO A 59 -20.92 0.80 2.28
C PRO A 59 -20.70 0.72 3.80
N ASP A 60 -19.98 -0.29 4.28
CA ASP A 60 -19.71 -0.47 5.70
C ASP A 60 -18.68 0.53 6.24
N TYR A 61 -17.93 1.18 5.36
CA TYR A 61 -16.91 2.16 5.73
C TYR A 61 -17.25 3.53 5.21
N ASN A 62 -17.05 4.53 6.05
CA ASN A 62 -17.12 5.92 5.60
C ASN A 62 -15.82 6.30 4.90
N PHE A 63 -14.69 6.01 5.54
CA PHE A 63 -13.36 6.21 5.00
C PHE A 63 -12.38 5.32 5.78
N ASN A 64 -11.74 4.39 5.08
CA ASN A 64 -10.83 3.43 5.71
C ASN A 64 -9.59 3.30 4.85
N ILE A 65 -8.42 3.27 5.49
CA ILE A 65 -7.14 3.12 4.78
C ILE A 65 -6.40 1.94 5.40
N SER A 66 -5.95 1.03 4.54
CA SER A 66 -5.10 -0.10 4.92
C SER A 66 -3.83 -0.10 4.08
N ILE A 67 -2.72 -0.47 4.70
CA ILE A 67 -1.45 -0.67 4.01
C ILE A 67 -1.06 -2.13 4.19
N ASP A 68 -0.93 -2.87 3.08
CA ASP A 68 -0.63 -4.31 3.08
C ASP A 68 -1.56 -5.07 4.04
N SER A 69 -2.86 -4.77 3.94
CA SER A 69 -3.94 -5.39 4.73
C SER A 69 -3.97 -5.01 6.21
N VAL A 70 -3.12 -4.07 6.64
CA VAL A 70 -3.14 -3.56 8.01
C VAL A 70 -3.87 -2.22 8.03
N GLU A 71 -4.97 -2.15 8.78
CA GLU A 71 -5.73 -0.91 8.92
C GLU A 71 -4.92 0.14 9.66
N ILE A 72 -4.75 1.31 9.05
CA ILE A 72 -4.02 2.42 9.65
C ILE A 72 -4.93 3.60 9.99
N PHE A 73 -6.10 3.67 9.39
CA PHE A 73 -7.06 4.75 9.63
C PHE A 73 -8.46 4.25 9.36
N SER A 74 -9.39 4.62 10.23
CA SER A 74 -10.80 4.32 10.03
C SER A 74 -11.67 5.48 10.50
N LYS A 75 -12.47 6.01 9.58
CA LYS A 75 -13.50 7.01 9.87
C LYS A 75 -14.85 6.30 9.78
N ARG A 76 -15.41 5.96 10.93
CA ARG A 76 -16.66 5.19 11.00
C ARG A 76 -17.91 6.05 10.93
N ASN A 77 -17.80 7.31 11.34
CA ASN A 77 -18.93 8.25 11.31
C ASN A 77 -18.45 9.61 10.82
N PHE A 78 -19.40 10.51 10.54
CA PHE A 78 -19.06 11.80 9.97
C PHE A 78 -18.49 12.79 11.00
N TRP A 79 -18.51 12.46 12.28
CA TRP A 79 -17.90 13.28 13.33
C TRP A 79 -16.39 13.21 13.31
N ASN A 80 -15.82 12.08 12.87
CA ASN A 80 -14.38 11.93 12.80
C ASN A 80 -13.82 12.70 11.62
N LYS A 81 -12.68 13.33 11.84
CA LYS A 81 -12.01 14.07 10.76
C LYS A 81 -11.37 13.12 9.76
N TYR A 82 -11.20 13.62 8.54
CA TYR A 82 -10.40 12.92 7.53
C TYR A 82 -8.93 12.91 7.93
N PRO A 83 -8.14 11.94 7.47
CA PRO A 83 -6.75 11.82 7.90
C PRO A 83 -5.90 12.96 7.33
N ASN A 84 -4.83 13.27 8.05
CA ASN A 84 -3.79 14.16 7.53
C ASN A 84 -3.01 13.37 6.47
N TYR A 85 -2.96 13.90 5.24
CA TYR A 85 -2.34 13.21 4.10
C TYR A 85 -0.84 12.96 4.33
N LYS A 86 -0.16 13.89 5.00
CA LYS A 86 1.25 13.72 5.32
C LYS A 86 1.48 12.56 6.30
N THR A 87 0.57 12.36 7.24
CA THR A 87 0.64 11.23 8.17
C THR A 87 0.52 9.91 7.41
N ILE A 88 -0.41 9.84 6.45
CA ILE A 88 -0.56 8.65 5.62
C ILE A 88 0.68 8.43 4.76
N LEU A 89 1.22 9.49 4.16
CA LEU A 89 2.46 9.40 3.38
C LEU A 89 3.62 8.84 4.23
N ASN A 90 3.76 9.32 5.46
CA ASN A 90 4.81 8.84 6.36
C ASN A 90 4.65 7.35 6.66
N ARG A 91 3.41 6.88 6.84
CA ARG A 91 3.12 5.46 7.06
C ARG A 91 3.49 4.61 5.84
N VAL A 92 3.15 5.09 4.65
CA VAL A 92 3.50 4.39 3.40
C VAL A 92 5.01 4.32 3.23
N ASN A 93 5.72 5.43 3.44
CA ASN A 93 7.17 5.47 3.34
C ASN A 93 7.85 4.55 4.36
N LYS A 94 7.31 4.50 5.57
CA LYS A 94 7.81 3.59 6.60
C LYS A 94 7.68 2.13 6.17
N ARG A 95 6.52 1.78 5.61
CA ARG A 95 6.30 0.41 5.12
C ARG A 95 7.22 0.06 3.95
N LEU A 96 7.43 0.99 3.03
CA LEU A 96 8.36 0.80 1.93
C LEU A 96 9.78 0.54 2.44
N GLY A 97 10.22 1.32 3.44
CA GLY A 97 11.52 1.14 4.07
C GLY A 97 11.65 -0.23 4.72
N GLU A 98 10.63 -0.67 5.45
CA GLU A 98 10.60 -1.99 6.08
C GLU A 98 10.73 -3.11 5.04
N LYS A 99 10.01 -2.99 3.93
CA LYS A 99 10.07 -3.98 2.85
C LYS A 99 11.46 -4.07 2.21
N ARG A 100 12.13 -2.94 2.03
CA ARG A 100 13.48 -2.91 1.47
C ARG A 100 14.49 -3.57 2.39
N VAL A 101 14.42 -3.27 3.68
CA VAL A 101 15.29 -3.87 4.68
C VAL A 101 15.09 -5.37 4.73
N TYR A 102 13.85 -5.81 4.75
CA TYR A 102 13.52 -7.24 4.76
C TYR A 102 14.07 -7.94 3.51
N SER A 103 13.87 -7.35 2.34
CA SER A 103 14.36 -7.92 1.08
C SER A 103 15.88 -8.01 1.03
N ALA A 104 16.56 -6.97 1.51
CA ALA A 104 18.02 -6.93 1.58
C ALA A 104 18.56 -8.01 2.52
N MET A 105 17.96 -8.16 3.69
CA MET A 105 18.35 -9.18 4.66
C MET A 105 18.13 -10.59 4.11
N LYS A 106 17.02 -10.82 3.46
CA LYS A 106 16.69 -12.10 2.84
C LYS A 106 17.69 -12.46 1.76
N PHE A 107 18.04 -11.49 0.93
CA PHE A 107 19.02 -11.68 -0.13
C PHE A 107 20.40 -12.01 0.43
N ALA A 108 20.85 -11.28 1.44
CA ALA A 108 22.13 -11.54 2.10
C ALA A 108 22.18 -12.94 2.72
N TYR A 109 21.09 -13.36 3.36
CA TYR A 109 20.99 -14.70 3.95
C TYR A 109 21.09 -15.79 2.88
N GLN A 110 20.42 -15.59 1.75
CA GLN A 110 20.49 -16.53 0.63
C GLN A 110 21.90 -16.64 0.06
N LEU A 111 22.60 -15.52 -0.08
CA LEU A 111 23.98 -15.51 -0.56
C LEU A 111 24.91 -16.29 0.37
N GLU A 112 24.78 -16.14 1.68
CA GLU A 112 25.57 -16.89 2.65
C GLU A 112 25.32 -18.39 2.54
N ASN A 113 24.07 -18.80 2.38
CA ASN A 113 23.71 -20.20 2.25
C ASN A 113 24.24 -20.81 0.96
N GLU A 114 24.35 -20.06 -0.12
CA GLU A 114 24.87 -20.54 -1.40
C GLU A 114 26.38 -20.75 -1.38
N ARG A 115 27.10 -20.16 -0.45
CA ARG A 115 28.55 -20.33 -0.33
C ARG A 115 28.95 -21.70 0.23
N PHE A 116 28.02 -22.37 0.83
CA PHE A 116 28.24 -23.70 1.41
C PHE A 116 27.49 -24.73 0.60
#